data_d2fa9a5f7a182642cca8156c52c9e786
#
_entry.id   d2fa9a5f7a182642cca8156c52c9e786
#
_cell.length_a   1.000
_cell.length_b   1.000
_cell.length_c   1.000
_cell.angle_alpha   90.00
_cell.angle_beta   90.00
_cell.angle_gamma   90.00
#
_symmetry.space_group_name_H-M   'P 1'
#
loop_
_entity.id
_entity.type
_entity.pdbx_description
1 polymer ?
#
loop_
_entity_poly.entity_id
_entity_poly.type
_entity_poly.pdbx_seq_one_letter_code
_entity_poly.pdbx_strand_id
1 'polypeptide(L)'
;MDKMTALGKVLRKRPTDAEKLLWKQLRLKQIEGFKFRRQQPIDNYIVDFVCFEKRIVIEVDGGQHATQSEDDIARDTYLRRQEFKVLRFWNNEVLQNINGVLEVIRESCLSPAP
;
A
#
# COMPACT_ATOMS: atom_id res chain seq x y z
N MET A 1 5.28 12.26 -22.53
CA MET A 1 5.53 11.46 -21.32
C MET A 1 4.58 11.88 -20.21
N ASP A 2 3.98 10.91 -19.59
CA ASP A 2 3.06 11.18 -18.49
C ASP A 2 3.82 11.78 -17.30
N LYS A 3 3.38 12.93 -16.81
CA LYS A 3 3.99 13.61 -15.67
C LYS A 3 4.03 12.71 -14.43
N MET A 4 2.99 11.93 -14.22
CA MET A 4 2.92 11.03 -13.05
C MET A 4 3.94 9.90 -13.15
N THR A 5 4.16 9.36 -14.34
CA THR A 5 5.17 8.31 -14.50
C THR A 5 6.56 8.85 -14.20
N ALA A 6 6.88 10.04 -14.71
CA ALA A 6 8.17 10.67 -14.42
C ALA A 6 8.33 10.99 -12.95
N LEU A 7 7.29 11.54 -12.33
CA LEU A 7 7.28 11.85 -10.91
C LEU A 7 7.43 10.58 -10.07
N GLY A 8 6.75 9.51 -10.45
CA GLY A 8 6.85 8.23 -9.77
C GLY A 8 8.28 7.70 -9.79
N LYS A 9 8.96 7.81 -10.91
CA LYS A 9 10.36 7.38 -11.01
C LYS A 9 11.27 8.21 -10.12
N VAL A 10 11.06 9.52 -10.09
CA VAL A 10 11.88 10.43 -9.28
C VAL A 10 11.64 10.20 -7.79
N LEU A 11 10.40 9.97 -7.39
CA LEU A 11 10.04 9.81 -5.98
C LEU A 11 10.18 8.38 -5.47
N ARG A 12 10.48 7.43 -6.33
CA ARG A 12 10.70 6.05 -5.89
C ARG A 12 11.96 6.00 -5.05
N LYS A 13 11.75 5.78 -3.78
CA LYS A 13 12.83 5.59 -2.84
C LYS A 13 13.26 4.14 -2.85
N ARG A 14 14.47 3.89 -2.36
CA ARG A 14 14.86 2.54 -2.04
C ARG A 14 13.85 1.97 -1.05
N PRO A 15 13.31 0.78 -1.28
CA PRO A 15 12.36 0.21 -0.34
C PRO A 15 13.03 -0.05 1.02
N THR A 16 12.28 0.18 2.08
CA THR A 16 12.70 -0.17 3.43
C THR A 16 12.72 -1.69 3.60
N ASP A 17 13.33 -2.18 4.67
CA ASP A 17 13.32 -3.60 4.97
C ASP A 17 11.90 -4.15 5.13
N ALA A 18 11.03 -3.35 5.78
CA ALA A 18 9.63 -3.75 5.93
C ALA A 18 8.93 -3.86 4.57
N GLU A 19 9.15 -2.90 3.69
CA GLU A 19 8.56 -2.94 2.34
C GLU A 19 9.09 -4.12 1.53
N LYS A 20 10.39 -4.41 1.63
CA LYS A 20 10.98 -5.58 0.95
C LYS A 20 10.36 -6.88 1.45
N LEU A 21 10.21 -7.01 2.75
CA LEU A 21 9.63 -8.21 3.35
C LEU A 21 8.18 -8.38 2.89
N LEU A 22 7.41 -7.30 2.93
CA LEU A 22 6.01 -7.36 2.51
C LEU A 22 5.88 -7.67 1.03
N TRP A 23 6.70 -7.03 0.18
CA TRP A 23 6.66 -7.28 -1.26
C TRP A 23 6.98 -8.74 -1.58
N LYS A 24 7.92 -9.35 -0.88
CA LYS A 24 8.24 -10.75 -1.07
C LYS A 24 7.03 -11.65 -0.89
N GLN A 25 6.11 -11.26 0.00
CA GLN A 25 4.89 -12.02 0.28
C GLN A 25 3.74 -11.67 -0.68
N LEU A 26 3.73 -10.45 -1.22
CA LEU A 26 2.62 -9.99 -2.08
C LEU A 26 2.82 -10.33 -3.55
N ARG A 27 4.07 -10.36 -4.01
CA ARG A 27 4.36 -10.59 -5.41
C ARG A 27 3.96 -12.01 -5.85
N LEU A 28 3.88 -12.21 -7.16
CA LEU A 28 3.62 -13.53 -7.75
C LEU A 28 2.26 -14.10 -7.39
N LYS A 29 1.29 -13.23 -7.08
CA LYS A 29 -0.08 -13.62 -6.78
C LYS A 29 -0.20 -14.62 -5.61
N GLN A 30 0.70 -14.52 -4.64
CA GLN A 30 0.74 -15.44 -3.50
C GLN A 30 -0.47 -15.26 -2.56
N ILE A 31 -1.04 -14.04 -2.49
CA ILE A 31 -2.21 -13.81 -1.65
C ILE A 31 -3.47 -14.10 -2.47
N GLU A 32 -4.00 -15.30 -2.29
CA GLU A 32 -5.27 -15.74 -2.89
C GLU A 32 -5.35 -15.52 -4.42
N GLY A 33 -4.20 -15.49 -5.08
CA GLY A 33 -4.16 -15.32 -6.53
C GLY A 33 -4.31 -13.88 -7.01
N PHE A 34 -4.39 -12.91 -6.10
CA PHE A 34 -4.55 -11.52 -6.48
C PHE A 34 -3.22 -10.87 -6.82
N LYS A 35 -3.23 -10.00 -7.83
CA LYS A 35 -2.05 -9.30 -8.27
C LYS A 35 -1.87 -8.02 -7.48
N PHE A 36 -0.71 -7.86 -6.84
CA PHE A 36 -0.30 -6.62 -6.19
C PHE A 36 0.80 -5.95 -7.00
N ARG A 37 0.78 -4.62 -7.02
CA ARG A 37 1.83 -3.81 -7.63
C ARG A 37 2.44 -2.93 -6.55
N ARG A 38 3.71 -2.59 -6.69
CA ARG A 38 4.40 -1.74 -5.74
C ARG A 38 4.77 -0.40 -6.36
N GLN A 39 4.91 0.63 -5.51
CA GLN A 39 5.34 1.96 -5.94
C GLN A 39 4.53 2.45 -7.13
N GLN A 40 3.21 2.42 -6.98
CA GLN A 40 2.30 2.66 -8.08
C GLN A 40 1.70 4.06 -7.99
N PRO A 41 1.75 4.84 -9.07
CA PRO A 41 1.02 6.12 -9.07
C PRO A 41 -0.48 5.87 -9.21
N ILE A 42 -1.24 6.58 -8.40
CA ILE A 42 -2.69 6.69 -8.52
C ILE A 42 -2.97 8.18 -8.54
N ASP A 43 -3.26 8.72 -9.71
CA ASP A 43 -3.41 10.15 -9.94
C ASP A 43 -2.16 10.89 -9.44
N ASN A 44 -2.30 11.82 -8.50
CA ASN A 44 -1.18 12.61 -7.98
C ASN A 44 -0.41 11.93 -6.86
N TYR A 45 -0.80 10.73 -6.48
CA TYR A 45 -0.21 10.05 -5.33
C TYR A 45 0.54 8.80 -5.76
N ILE A 46 1.57 8.46 -5.00
CA ILE A 46 2.30 7.20 -5.19
C ILE A 46 2.03 6.36 -3.96
N VAL A 47 1.48 5.17 -4.17
CA VAL A 47 1.15 4.26 -3.09
C VAL A 47 2.20 3.15 -3.00
N ASP A 48 2.41 2.64 -1.79
CA ASP A 48 3.42 1.60 -1.59
C ASP A 48 3.02 0.31 -2.30
N PHE A 49 1.80 -0.14 -2.10
CA PHE A 49 1.28 -1.34 -2.76
C PHE A 49 -0.19 -1.15 -3.09
N VAL A 50 -0.62 -1.77 -4.19
CA VAL A 50 -2.03 -1.72 -4.58
C VAL A 50 -2.44 -3.00 -5.28
N CYS A 51 -3.66 -3.45 -4.97
CA CYS A 51 -4.36 -4.47 -5.73
C CYS A 51 -5.55 -3.78 -6.40
N PHE A 52 -5.45 -3.55 -7.69
CA PHE A 52 -6.51 -2.83 -8.42
C PHE A 52 -7.80 -3.64 -8.50
N GLU A 53 -7.68 -4.94 -8.64
CA GLU A 53 -8.85 -5.82 -8.73
C GLU A 53 -9.74 -5.71 -7.50
N LYS A 54 -9.14 -5.66 -6.32
CA LYS A 54 -9.87 -5.57 -5.05
C LYS A 54 -9.95 -4.16 -4.50
N ARG A 55 -9.37 -3.19 -5.19
CA ARG A 55 -9.35 -1.78 -4.77
C ARG A 55 -8.77 -1.61 -3.38
N ILE A 56 -7.65 -2.25 -3.14
CA ILE A 56 -6.94 -2.18 -1.85
C ILE A 56 -5.60 -1.49 -2.04
N VAL A 57 -5.35 -0.47 -1.23
CA VAL A 57 -4.06 0.22 -1.14
C VAL A 57 -3.44 -0.14 0.20
N ILE A 58 -2.14 -0.45 0.20
CA ILE A 58 -1.40 -0.75 1.41
C ILE A 58 -0.28 0.26 1.57
N GLU A 59 -0.21 0.88 2.74
CA GLU A 59 0.83 1.83 3.10
C GLU A 59 1.61 1.32 4.29
N VAL A 60 2.94 1.44 4.22
CA VAL A 60 3.83 1.03 5.31
C VAL A 60 4.55 2.27 5.82
N ASP A 61 4.29 2.64 7.07
CA ASP A 61 4.83 3.87 7.66
C ASP A 61 5.99 3.59 8.60
N GLY A 62 6.95 4.52 8.59
CA GLY A 62 8.16 4.38 9.41
C GLY A 62 7.99 4.55 10.90
N GLY A 63 6.83 5.01 11.36
CA GLY A 63 6.54 5.12 12.78
C GLY A 63 7.13 6.33 13.48
N GLN A 64 7.63 7.29 12.73
CA GLN A 64 8.21 8.50 13.32
C GLN A 64 7.19 9.59 13.60
N HIS A 65 5.97 9.44 13.11
CA HIS A 65 4.91 10.42 13.29
C HIS A 65 3.77 9.79 14.07
N ALA A 66 3.45 10.37 15.20
CA ALA A 66 2.36 9.90 16.03
C ALA A 66 0.99 10.21 15.44
N THR A 67 0.92 11.20 14.53
CA THR A 67 -0.33 11.64 13.91
C THR A 67 -0.13 11.76 12.42
N GLN A 68 -1.21 11.58 11.66
CA GLN A 68 -1.20 11.81 10.23
C GLN A 68 -1.11 13.31 9.95
N SER A 69 -0.32 13.67 8.93
CA SER A 69 -0.28 15.04 8.44
C SER A 69 -1.56 15.35 7.67
N GLU A 70 -1.80 16.65 7.43
CA GLU A 70 -2.94 17.08 6.60
C GLU A 70 -2.85 16.48 5.20
N ASP A 71 -1.63 16.40 4.64
CA ASP A 71 -1.42 15.80 3.34
C ASP A 71 -1.78 14.33 3.31
N ASP A 72 -1.43 13.59 4.38
CA ASP A 72 -1.78 12.17 4.50
C ASP A 72 -3.29 11.99 4.57
N ILE A 73 -3.97 12.84 5.31
CA ILE A 73 -5.43 12.79 5.45
C ILE A 73 -6.10 13.07 4.11
N ALA A 74 -5.61 14.10 3.39
CA ALA A 74 -6.14 14.45 2.08
C ALA A 74 -5.96 13.30 1.09
N ARG A 75 -4.79 12.65 1.11
CA ARG A 75 -4.50 11.51 0.26
C ARG A 75 -5.44 10.34 0.56
N ASP A 76 -5.59 9.99 1.82
CA ASP A 76 -6.47 8.90 2.23
C ASP A 76 -7.92 9.19 1.83
N THR A 77 -8.36 10.42 2.03
CA THR A 77 -9.71 10.84 1.65
C THR A 77 -9.92 10.69 0.15
N TYR A 78 -8.94 11.15 -0.65
CA TYR A 78 -9.00 11.01 -2.10
C TYR A 78 -9.12 9.55 -2.52
N LEU A 79 -8.24 8.71 -1.97
CA LEU A 79 -8.22 7.28 -2.32
C LEU A 79 -9.53 6.60 -1.96
N ARG A 80 -10.10 6.93 -0.79
CA ARG A 80 -11.38 6.36 -0.37
C ARG A 80 -12.53 6.82 -1.27
N ARG A 81 -12.50 8.06 -1.74
CA ARG A 81 -13.49 8.55 -2.70
C ARG A 81 -13.39 7.83 -4.03
N GLN A 82 -12.21 7.33 -4.39
CA GLN A 82 -12.01 6.50 -5.56
C GLN A 82 -12.34 5.02 -5.28
N GLU A 83 -12.97 4.77 -4.14
CA GLU A 83 -13.41 3.44 -3.71
C GLU A 83 -12.26 2.48 -3.40
N PHE A 84 -11.11 3.02 -3.01
CA PHE A 84 -10.03 2.20 -2.49
C PHE A 84 -10.18 2.04 -0.98
N LYS A 85 -9.93 0.85 -0.49
CA LYS A 85 -9.74 0.59 0.92
C LYS A 85 -8.26 0.80 1.23
N VAL A 86 -7.94 1.64 2.21
CA VAL A 86 -6.56 1.93 2.58
C VAL A 86 -6.22 1.17 3.85
N LEU A 87 -5.22 0.29 3.75
CA LEU A 87 -4.68 -0.44 4.88
C LEU A 87 -3.32 0.15 5.23
N ARG A 88 -3.14 0.50 6.48
CA ARG A 88 -1.90 1.12 6.93
C ARG A 88 -1.27 0.28 8.04
N PHE A 89 0.02 -0.01 7.87
CA PHE A 89 0.79 -0.78 8.84
C PHE A 89 2.06 -0.02 9.20
N TRP A 90 2.50 -0.18 10.43
CA TRP A 90 3.78 0.34 10.85
C TRP A 90 4.91 -0.59 10.38
N ASN A 91 6.09 -0.03 10.14
CA ASN A 91 7.26 -0.85 9.80
C ASN A 91 7.47 -1.96 10.83
N ASN A 92 7.35 -1.64 12.10
CA ASN A 92 7.54 -2.61 13.17
C ASN A 92 6.54 -3.75 13.12
N GLU A 93 5.30 -3.46 12.77
CA GLU A 93 4.28 -4.51 12.61
C GLU A 93 4.67 -5.48 11.50
N VAL A 94 5.11 -4.94 10.37
CA VAL A 94 5.51 -5.77 9.24
C VAL A 94 6.72 -6.64 9.60
N LEU A 95 7.72 -6.04 10.26
CA LEU A 95 8.95 -6.76 10.60
C LEU A 95 8.77 -7.78 11.71
N GLN A 96 7.91 -7.48 12.68
CA GLN A 96 7.75 -8.32 13.87
C GLN A 96 6.55 -9.25 13.82
N ASN A 97 5.57 -8.95 12.98
CA ASN A 97 4.33 -9.73 12.91
C ASN A 97 3.82 -9.83 11.48
N ILE A 98 4.69 -10.29 10.59
CA ILE A 98 4.33 -10.39 9.17
C ILE A 98 3.10 -11.29 8.96
N ASN A 99 2.97 -12.35 9.72
CA ASN A 99 1.84 -13.26 9.58
C ASN A 99 0.50 -12.56 9.91
N GLY A 100 0.49 -11.73 10.96
CA GLY A 100 -0.70 -10.95 11.31
C GLY A 100 -1.05 -9.92 10.23
N VAL A 101 -0.03 -9.27 9.68
CA VAL A 101 -0.20 -8.30 8.59
C VAL A 101 -0.81 -8.99 7.36
N LEU A 102 -0.24 -10.14 6.98
CA LEU A 102 -0.73 -10.88 5.81
C LEU A 102 -2.16 -11.39 6.02
N GLU A 103 -2.51 -11.76 7.25
CA GLU A 103 -3.87 -12.18 7.57
C GLU A 103 -4.88 -11.04 7.33
N VAL A 104 -4.55 -9.83 7.78
CA VAL A 104 -5.40 -8.66 7.56
C VAL A 104 -5.56 -8.38 6.07
N ILE A 105 -4.45 -8.45 5.32
CA ILE A 105 -4.49 -8.23 3.87
C ILE A 105 -5.36 -9.28 3.18
N ARG A 106 -5.15 -10.55 3.53
CA ARG A 106 -5.92 -11.64 2.93
C ARG A 106 -7.40 -11.49 3.22
N GLU A 107 -7.78 -11.22 4.46
CA GLU A 107 -9.17 -11.01 4.83
C GLU A 107 -9.78 -9.84 4.06
N SER A 108 -9.02 -8.77 3.87
CA SER A 108 -9.50 -7.63 3.10
C SER A 108 -9.72 -7.99 1.63
N CYS A 109 -8.87 -8.84 1.06
CA CYS A 109 -9.03 -9.31 -0.32
C CYS A 109 -10.26 -10.21 -0.48
N LEU A 110 -10.58 -10.99 0.53
CA LEU A 110 -11.69 -11.95 0.48
C LEU A 110 -13.01 -11.34 0.90
N SER A 111 -13.00 -10.16 1.50
CA SER A 111 -14.22 -9.46 1.90
C SER A 111 -14.96 -8.94 0.67
N PRO A 112 -16.31 -8.95 0.68
CA PRO A 112 -17.05 -8.35 -0.43
C PRO A 112 -16.72 -6.87 -0.55
N ALA A 113 -16.74 -6.35 -1.78
CA ALA A 113 -16.55 -4.93 -2.01
C ALA A 113 -17.70 -4.16 -1.34
N PRO A 114 -17.40 -3.00 -0.74
CA PRO A 114 -18.45 -2.20 -0.11
C PRO A 114 -19.48 -1.69 -1.11
#